data_ba6099b84861df75eef2724f15a29fab
#
_entry.id   ba6099b84861df75eef2724f15a29fab
#
_cell.length_a   1.000
_cell.length_b   1.000
_cell.length_c   1.000
_cell.angle_alpha   90.00
_cell.angle_beta   90.00
_cell.angle_gamma   90.00
#
_symmetry.space_group_name_H-M   'P 1'
#
loop_
_entity.id
_entity.type
_entity.pdbx_description
1 polymer ?
#
loop_
_entity_poly.entity_id
_entity_poly.type
_entity_poly.pdbx_seq_one_letter_code
_entity_poly.pdbx_strand_id
1 'polypeptide(L)'
;TVCIGVMWAFGVIGLLHYEITVLTALIPPLIIVIGIPNCIFLINKYQQEIQKHGNQAKSLQRVIAKVGNATLMTNITTACGFATFILTDSKLLKEFGIVASINILAIFALSLLIIPVIYSYMRVPKEKHLKHLNKRWIGTFVAWTEKVVRHHRITIYIIAMSLVVVSIIGIYTIRISGSLLEDMPQDAPFFQDVKFFEKEFDGIMPLEILVDTKRPKGVLKLSTLKRMDKLEELIADVPELSQPISVVRLVKYSKQAYYNNNPKYYQLPSSQEQNFIMPYAKSLTTGEKQNMLTSYVDSTGRYARITAFMKDIGTDKMAKIEDHLWPQIHKIFPADRYDVTMTGKALIFQKGTSYLVNNLIVSLSLAILLIALLMAWMFRSFRMILVSLVPNLLPLVVTAGMMGFLGVPIKPSTILVFSIAFGISVDDTIHFLAKYRQELKVNNWKIKRSVYAALRETGVSMFYTSIVLFFGFSVFMISSFGGTVALGGLVSATLLFAMLSNLLLLPSLLLSLERNIANKKVLKEPAMNIIESEEDEEILDDEDEEDKPNSRKS
;
A
#
# COMPACT_ATOMS: atom_id res chain seq x y z
N THR A 1 16.77 -1.50 20.32
CA THR A 1 15.55 -0.72 20.11
C THR A 1 14.63 -1.41 19.11
N VAL A 2 15.09 -1.67 17.88
CA VAL A 2 14.26 -2.25 16.82
C VAL A 2 13.72 -3.64 17.17
N CYS A 3 14.54 -4.55 17.73
CA CYS A 3 14.06 -5.87 18.17
C CYS A 3 12.94 -5.77 19.22
N ILE A 4 13.04 -4.83 20.16
CA ILE A 4 11.99 -4.56 21.14
C ILE A 4 10.72 -4.05 20.44
N GLY A 5 10.87 -3.19 19.43
CA GLY A 5 9.75 -2.72 18.60
C GLY A 5 9.02 -3.84 17.86
N VAL A 6 9.76 -4.84 17.34
CA VAL A 6 9.17 -6.03 16.71
C VAL A 6 8.41 -6.88 17.73
N MET A 7 9.00 -7.12 18.91
CA MET A 7 8.32 -7.85 19.99
C MET A 7 7.04 -7.11 20.42
N TRP A 8 7.12 -5.79 20.53
CA TRP A 8 5.96 -4.95 20.83
C TRP A 8 4.86 -5.08 19.78
N ALA A 9 5.23 -5.14 18.49
CA ALA A 9 4.28 -5.32 17.40
C ALA A 9 3.51 -6.64 17.49
N PHE A 10 4.21 -7.74 17.77
CA PHE A 10 3.55 -9.02 18.03
C PHE A 10 2.66 -8.97 19.28
N GLY A 11 3.11 -8.24 20.32
CA GLY A 11 2.30 -8.01 21.52
C GLY A 11 1.00 -7.26 21.22
N VAL A 12 1.05 -6.24 20.38
CA VAL A 12 -0.14 -5.48 19.94
C VAL A 12 -1.09 -6.35 19.13
N ILE A 13 -0.58 -7.15 18.19
CA ILE A 13 -1.38 -8.10 17.39
C ILE A 13 -2.11 -9.08 18.33
N GLY A 14 -1.38 -9.66 19.32
CA GLY A 14 -1.96 -10.58 20.29
C GLY A 14 -2.97 -9.91 21.24
N LEU A 15 -2.71 -8.69 21.71
CA LEU A 15 -3.59 -7.93 22.59
C LEU A 15 -4.93 -7.59 21.90
N LEU A 16 -4.88 -7.28 20.61
CA LEU A 16 -6.08 -6.97 19.82
C LEU A 16 -6.79 -8.22 19.29
N HIS A 17 -6.28 -9.42 19.61
CA HIS A 17 -6.79 -10.71 19.12
C HIS A 17 -6.89 -10.78 17.59
N TYR A 18 -5.94 -10.17 16.86
CA TYR A 18 -5.90 -10.21 15.40
C TYR A 18 -5.16 -11.45 14.93
N GLU A 19 -5.66 -12.03 13.83
CA GLU A 19 -5.02 -13.17 13.18
C GLU A 19 -3.78 -12.71 12.36
N ILE A 20 -2.77 -13.58 12.30
CA ILE A 20 -1.61 -13.33 11.46
C ILE A 20 -1.97 -13.67 10.01
N THR A 21 -2.26 -12.63 9.24
CA THR A 21 -2.54 -12.71 7.80
C THR A 21 -1.29 -12.38 6.99
N VAL A 22 -1.34 -12.56 5.67
CA VAL A 22 -0.24 -12.17 4.77
C VAL A 22 0.12 -10.68 4.94
N LEU A 23 -0.86 -9.80 5.16
CA LEU A 23 -0.64 -8.38 5.34
C LEU A 23 -0.04 -8.06 6.73
N THR A 24 -0.59 -8.62 7.80
CA THR A 24 -0.08 -8.37 9.16
C THR A 24 1.30 -8.97 9.36
N ALA A 25 1.66 -10.04 8.66
CA ALA A 25 3.00 -10.63 8.65
C ALA A 25 4.08 -9.67 8.08
N LEU A 26 3.70 -8.68 7.28
CA LEU A 26 4.60 -7.63 6.77
C LEU A 26 4.94 -6.56 7.83
N ILE A 27 4.19 -6.47 8.93
CA ILE A 27 4.37 -5.42 9.95
C ILE A 27 5.73 -5.51 10.65
N PRO A 28 6.20 -6.68 11.15
CA PRO A 28 7.49 -6.77 11.81
C PRO A 28 8.67 -6.30 10.93
N PRO A 29 8.84 -6.78 9.68
CA PRO A 29 9.87 -6.25 8.79
C PRO A 29 9.71 -4.75 8.50
N LEU A 30 8.47 -4.26 8.34
CA LEU A 30 8.18 -2.84 8.12
C LEU A 30 8.66 -1.98 9.29
N ILE A 31 8.41 -2.42 10.53
CA ILE A 31 8.87 -1.72 11.74
C ILE A 31 10.39 -1.70 11.84
N ILE A 32 11.07 -2.78 11.41
CA ILE A 32 12.52 -2.81 11.33
C ILE A 32 13.01 -1.72 10.39
N VAL A 33 12.45 -1.67 9.18
CA VAL A 33 12.89 -0.75 8.13
C VAL A 33 12.58 0.71 8.50
N ILE A 34 11.44 1.01 9.12
CA ILE A 34 11.08 2.38 9.57
C ILE A 34 11.82 2.77 10.85
N GLY A 35 12.05 1.83 11.76
CA GLY A 35 12.71 2.10 13.04
C GLY A 35 14.21 2.39 12.94
N ILE A 36 14.90 1.79 11.96
CA ILE A 36 16.35 2.01 11.77
C ILE A 36 16.67 3.46 11.43
N PRO A 37 16.02 4.13 10.47
CA PRO A 37 16.23 5.56 10.20
C PRO A 37 16.04 6.46 11.41
N ASN A 38 15.00 6.24 12.22
CA ASN A 38 14.76 6.98 13.45
C ASN A 38 15.95 6.86 14.41
N CYS A 39 16.49 5.65 14.59
CA CYS A 39 17.67 5.41 15.41
C CYS A 39 18.91 6.09 14.83
N ILE A 40 19.15 5.96 13.53
CA ILE A 40 20.31 6.58 12.85
C ILE A 40 20.26 8.10 12.95
N PHE A 41 19.08 8.69 12.77
CA PHE A 41 18.91 10.13 12.84
C PHE A 41 19.25 10.67 14.24
N LEU A 42 18.74 10.03 15.30
CA LEU A 42 19.06 10.39 16.69
C LEU A 42 20.56 10.25 16.99
N ILE A 43 21.18 9.14 16.53
CA ILE A 43 22.61 8.88 16.75
C ILE A 43 23.47 9.90 16.00
N ASN A 44 23.18 10.17 14.74
CA ASN A 44 23.93 11.14 13.95
C ASN A 44 23.86 12.54 14.56
N LYS A 45 22.67 12.94 15.04
CA LYS A 45 22.51 14.25 15.67
C LYS A 45 23.24 14.34 17.00
N TYR A 46 23.20 13.26 17.81
CA TYR A 46 24.01 13.18 19.02
C TYR A 46 25.50 13.33 18.73
N GLN A 47 26.00 12.68 17.70
CA GLN A 47 27.41 12.77 17.32
C GLN A 47 27.79 14.19 16.83
N GLN A 48 26.90 14.86 16.09
CA GLN A 48 27.08 16.25 15.67
C GLN A 48 27.12 17.21 16.87
N GLU A 49 26.23 17.05 17.85
CA GLU A 49 26.20 17.89 19.04
C GLU A 49 27.46 17.65 19.95
N ILE A 50 27.91 16.38 20.05
CA ILE A 50 29.17 16.07 20.75
C ILE A 50 30.39 16.71 20.09
N GLN A 51 30.45 16.75 18.75
CA GLN A 51 31.52 17.44 18.04
C GLN A 51 31.57 18.93 18.35
N LYS A 52 30.41 19.58 18.56
CA LYS A 52 30.31 21.02 18.84
C LYS A 52 30.67 21.37 20.29
N HIS A 53 30.26 20.56 21.25
CA HIS A 53 30.30 20.95 22.67
C HIS A 53 31.14 20.02 23.57
N GLY A 54 31.52 18.83 23.11
CA GLY A 54 32.30 17.87 23.90
C GLY A 54 31.59 17.30 25.16
N ASN A 55 30.41 17.81 25.51
CA ASN A 55 29.70 17.45 26.74
C ASN A 55 28.56 16.49 26.42
N GLN A 56 28.62 15.26 26.99
CA GLN A 56 27.67 14.17 26.74
C GLN A 56 26.25 14.51 27.22
N ALA A 57 26.08 14.98 28.44
CA ALA A 57 24.77 15.28 29.01
C ALA A 57 24.07 16.42 28.25
N LYS A 58 24.78 17.52 27.97
CA LYS A 58 24.26 18.66 27.20
C LYS A 58 23.88 18.23 25.77
N SER A 59 24.70 17.41 25.14
CA SER A 59 24.41 16.89 23.78
C SER A 59 23.18 15.99 23.74
N LEU A 60 23.00 15.08 24.71
CA LEU A 60 21.81 14.22 24.81
C LEU A 60 20.55 15.05 25.07
N GLN A 61 20.60 16.01 25.98
CA GLN A 61 19.49 16.92 26.26
C GLN A 61 19.07 17.70 25.01
N ARG A 62 20.03 18.25 24.26
CA ARG A 62 19.76 18.99 23.01
C ARG A 62 19.18 18.10 21.92
N VAL A 63 19.64 16.85 21.80
CA VAL A 63 19.07 15.90 20.84
C VAL A 63 17.61 15.60 21.14
N ILE A 64 17.29 15.31 22.41
CA ILE A 64 15.89 15.06 22.82
C ILE A 64 15.03 16.29 22.53
N ALA A 65 15.48 17.47 22.89
CA ALA A 65 14.74 18.70 22.74
C ALA A 65 14.60 19.15 21.28
N LYS A 66 15.71 19.23 20.50
CA LYS A 66 15.70 19.76 19.12
C LYS A 66 15.22 18.76 18.08
N VAL A 67 15.51 17.46 18.28
CA VAL A 67 15.16 16.40 17.31
C VAL A 67 13.80 15.80 17.61
N GLY A 68 13.44 15.70 18.90
CA GLY A 68 12.19 15.05 19.30
C GLY A 68 10.96 15.61 18.59
N ASN A 69 10.84 16.94 18.46
CA ASN A 69 9.67 17.56 17.84
C ASN A 69 9.59 17.30 16.32
N ALA A 70 10.69 17.42 15.58
CA ALA A 70 10.70 17.18 14.15
C ALA A 70 10.41 15.69 13.85
N THR A 71 11.09 14.80 14.56
CA THR A 71 10.91 13.35 14.40
C THR A 71 9.53 12.88 14.89
N LEU A 72 8.96 13.51 15.91
CA LEU A 72 7.57 13.26 16.32
C LEU A 72 6.60 13.57 15.18
N MET A 73 6.77 14.72 14.54
CA MET A 73 5.91 15.12 13.42
C MET A 73 6.01 14.16 12.23
N THR A 74 7.22 13.70 11.89
CA THR A 74 7.41 12.76 10.80
C THR A 74 6.79 11.40 11.15
N ASN A 75 6.94 10.91 12.37
CA ASN A 75 6.30 9.66 12.78
C ASN A 75 4.76 9.79 12.87
N ILE A 76 4.23 10.95 13.27
CA ILE A 76 2.78 11.21 13.21
C ILE A 76 2.30 11.20 11.76
N THR A 77 2.99 11.86 10.81
CA THR A 77 2.58 11.85 9.41
C THR A 77 2.61 10.46 8.80
N THR A 78 3.65 9.67 9.13
CA THR A 78 3.74 8.27 8.67
C THR A 78 2.65 7.43 9.30
N ALA A 79 2.40 7.53 10.60
CA ALA A 79 1.30 6.83 11.29
C ALA A 79 -0.06 7.24 10.72
N CYS A 80 -0.30 8.52 10.42
CA CYS A 80 -1.50 9.00 9.76
C CYS A 80 -1.67 8.39 8.36
N GLY A 81 -0.58 8.23 7.58
CA GLY A 81 -0.62 7.55 6.30
C GLY A 81 -1.17 6.12 6.41
N PHE A 82 -0.73 5.37 7.43
CA PHE A 82 -1.26 4.02 7.70
C PHE A 82 -2.66 4.05 8.33
N ALA A 83 -2.96 5.04 9.17
CA ALA A 83 -4.27 5.18 9.80
C ALA A 83 -5.41 5.39 8.79
N THR A 84 -5.14 5.87 7.58
CA THR A 84 -6.16 5.99 6.53
C THR A 84 -6.77 4.65 6.15
N PHE A 85 -6.05 3.54 6.33
CA PHE A 85 -6.61 2.20 6.13
C PHE A 85 -7.71 1.82 7.14
N ILE A 86 -7.76 2.48 8.31
CA ILE A 86 -8.81 2.26 9.32
C ILE A 86 -10.19 2.63 8.78
N LEU A 87 -10.23 3.59 7.86
CA LEU A 87 -11.45 4.10 7.24
C LEU A 87 -11.93 3.25 6.06
N THR A 88 -11.17 2.23 5.67
CA THR A 88 -11.60 1.27 4.65
C THR A 88 -12.54 0.24 5.27
N ASP A 89 -13.45 -0.32 4.47
CA ASP A 89 -14.34 -1.39 4.95
C ASP A 89 -13.67 -2.78 4.92
N SER A 90 -12.44 -2.88 4.43
CA SER A 90 -11.68 -4.14 4.43
C SER A 90 -11.14 -4.43 5.81
N LYS A 91 -11.60 -5.53 6.43
CA LYS A 91 -11.10 -5.99 7.74
C LYS A 91 -9.58 -6.14 7.76
N LEU A 92 -8.99 -6.75 6.73
CA LEU A 92 -7.55 -6.98 6.62
C LEU A 92 -6.75 -5.67 6.59
N LEU A 93 -7.19 -4.68 5.78
CA LEU A 93 -6.52 -3.38 5.70
C LEU A 93 -6.71 -2.57 6.98
N LYS A 94 -7.89 -2.63 7.59
CA LYS A 94 -8.18 -1.97 8.88
C LYS A 94 -7.27 -2.47 10.00
N GLU A 95 -7.16 -3.79 10.16
CA GLU A 95 -6.28 -4.41 11.16
C GLU A 95 -4.82 -4.05 10.91
N PHE A 96 -4.36 -4.12 9.65
CA PHE A 96 -3.02 -3.71 9.26
C PHE A 96 -2.76 -2.23 9.58
N GLY A 97 -3.68 -1.32 9.24
CA GLY A 97 -3.56 0.11 9.49
C GLY A 97 -3.49 0.46 10.98
N ILE A 98 -4.34 -0.17 11.80
CA ILE A 98 -4.34 0.02 13.26
C ILE A 98 -2.99 -0.40 13.86
N VAL A 99 -2.56 -1.63 13.57
CA VAL A 99 -1.34 -2.18 14.14
C VAL A 99 -0.12 -1.40 13.65
N ALA A 100 -0.01 -1.09 12.36
CA ALA A 100 1.10 -0.31 11.81
C ALA A 100 1.17 1.09 12.42
N SER A 101 0.05 1.82 12.53
CA SER A 101 0.02 3.18 13.08
C SER A 101 0.45 3.21 14.54
N ILE A 102 -0.07 2.31 15.37
CA ILE A 102 0.30 2.22 16.78
C ILE A 102 1.80 1.91 16.92
N ASN A 103 2.30 0.95 16.12
CA ASN A 103 3.69 0.53 16.22
C ASN A 103 4.70 1.56 15.70
N ILE A 104 4.33 2.37 14.71
CA ILE A 104 5.17 3.50 14.24
C ILE A 104 5.35 4.53 15.37
N LEU A 105 4.29 4.86 16.09
CA LEU A 105 4.39 5.76 17.24
C LEU A 105 5.13 5.11 18.41
N ALA A 106 4.93 3.81 18.64
CA ALA A 106 5.64 3.06 19.67
C ALA A 106 7.14 2.96 19.40
N ILE A 107 7.58 2.67 18.16
CA ILE A 107 9.01 2.58 17.83
C ILE A 107 9.71 3.94 17.93
N PHE A 108 9.00 5.03 17.61
CA PHE A 108 9.49 6.37 17.86
C PHE A 108 9.71 6.61 19.35
N ALA A 109 8.71 6.35 20.19
CA ALA A 109 8.83 6.52 21.64
C ALA A 109 9.94 5.65 22.23
N LEU A 110 10.03 4.38 21.81
CA LEU A 110 11.11 3.47 22.21
C LEU A 110 12.50 3.99 21.78
N SER A 111 12.62 4.54 20.57
CA SER A 111 13.91 5.08 20.11
C SER A 111 14.33 6.31 20.92
N LEU A 112 13.36 7.18 21.23
CA LEU A 112 13.61 8.40 22.02
C LEU A 112 13.98 8.11 23.48
N LEU A 113 13.45 7.01 24.04
CA LEU A 113 13.78 6.60 25.41
C LEU A 113 15.08 5.78 25.47
N ILE A 114 15.19 4.75 24.64
CA ILE A 114 16.26 3.75 24.74
C ILE A 114 17.60 4.30 24.27
N ILE A 115 17.65 5.05 23.17
CA ILE A 115 18.91 5.52 22.59
C ILE A 115 19.63 6.49 23.55
N PRO A 116 19.01 7.54 24.10
CA PRO A 116 19.69 8.41 25.06
C PRO A 116 20.14 7.67 26.32
N VAL A 117 19.33 6.73 26.83
CA VAL A 117 19.71 5.91 28.00
C VAL A 117 20.97 5.09 27.69
N ILE A 118 21.02 4.36 26.57
CA ILE A 118 22.20 3.58 26.20
C ILE A 118 23.43 4.50 26.06
N TYR A 119 23.29 5.60 25.35
CA TYR A 119 24.41 6.52 25.12
C TYR A 119 24.85 7.27 26.39
N SER A 120 24.02 7.43 27.40
CA SER A 120 24.41 8.02 28.69
C SER A 120 25.40 7.12 29.47
N TYR A 121 25.29 5.80 29.29
CA TYR A 121 26.23 4.82 29.89
C TYR A 121 27.45 4.53 29.02
N MET A 122 27.43 4.90 27.74
CA MET A 122 28.55 4.67 26.83
C MET A 122 29.62 5.76 27.02
N ARG A 123 30.88 5.41 26.72
CA ARG A 123 31.98 6.39 26.70
C ARG A 123 31.78 7.37 25.53
N VAL A 124 32.16 8.62 25.74
CA VAL A 124 32.14 9.67 24.70
C VAL A 124 32.83 9.16 23.42
N PRO A 125 32.21 9.30 22.24
CA PRO A 125 32.80 8.83 20.99
C PRO A 125 34.15 9.52 20.72
N LYS A 126 35.15 8.73 20.36
CA LYS A 126 36.48 9.26 19.96
C LYS A 126 36.38 9.83 18.53
N GLU A 127 37.27 10.75 18.17
CA GLU A 127 37.33 11.34 16.82
C GLU A 127 37.31 10.31 15.67
N LYS A 128 37.91 9.14 15.88
CA LYS A 128 37.85 8.01 14.90
C LYS A 128 36.43 7.56 14.59
N HIS A 129 35.53 7.62 15.56
CA HIS A 129 34.12 7.20 15.41
C HIS A 129 33.27 8.27 14.71
N LEU A 130 33.75 9.51 14.65
CA LEU A 130 33.06 10.64 14.05
C LEU A 130 33.48 10.88 12.58
N LYS A 131 34.54 10.18 12.11
CA LYS A 131 35.05 10.34 10.73
C LYS A 131 34.04 9.98 9.64
N HIS A 132 33.06 9.12 9.93
CA HIS A 132 32.03 8.75 8.95
C HIS A 132 31.07 9.90 8.62
N LEU A 133 30.85 10.87 9.53
CA LEU A 133 30.03 12.04 9.28
C LEU A 133 30.65 12.94 8.19
N ASN A 134 31.98 12.90 8.05
CA ASN A 134 32.76 13.72 7.12
C ASN A 134 33.27 12.93 5.91
N LYS A 135 32.56 11.82 5.52
CA LYS A 135 32.96 11.09 4.31
C LYS A 135 32.86 11.98 3.06
N ARG A 136 34.02 12.20 2.42
CA ARG A 136 34.17 13.13 1.27
C ARG A 136 33.19 12.85 0.13
N TRP A 137 32.89 11.58 -0.17
CA TRP A 137 32.02 11.26 -1.32
C TRP A 137 30.56 11.69 -1.12
N ILE A 138 30.00 11.59 0.10
CA ILE A 138 28.63 12.04 0.41
C ILE A 138 28.57 13.57 0.39
N GLY A 139 29.58 14.22 1.00
CA GLY A 139 29.72 15.67 0.89
C GLY A 139 29.84 16.14 -0.55
N THR A 140 30.57 15.39 -1.42
CA THR A 140 30.66 15.66 -2.86
C THR A 140 29.32 15.48 -3.56
N PHE A 141 28.54 14.43 -3.21
CA PHE A 141 27.20 14.22 -3.75
C PHE A 141 26.26 15.37 -3.38
N VAL A 142 26.21 15.78 -2.11
CA VAL A 142 25.39 16.92 -1.66
C VAL A 142 25.85 18.23 -2.31
N ALA A 143 27.15 18.46 -2.44
CA ALA A 143 27.69 19.61 -3.16
C ALA A 143 27.33 19.58 -4.66
N TRP A 144 27.31 18.40 -5.27
CA TRP A 144 26.83 18.23 -6.65
C TRP A 144 25.34 18.56 -6.77
N THR A 145 24.49 18.06 -5.86
CA THR A 145 23.05 18.42 -5.85
C THR A 145 22.84 19.92 -5.69
N GLU A 146 23.60 20.57 -4.80
CA GLU A 146 23.57 22.03 -4.65
C GLU A 146 23.96 22.74 -5.95
N LYS A 147 25.04 22.30 -6.63
CA LYS A 147 25.49 22.86 -7.91
C LYS A 147 24.41 22.70 -8.99
N VAL A 148 23.78 21.55 -9.10
CA VAL A 148 22.69 21.28 -10.04
C VAL A 148 21.48 22.18 -9.75
N VAL A 149 21.04 22.27 -8.50
CA VAL A 149 19.95 23.16 -8.06
C VAL A 149 20.28 24.63 -8.34
N ARG A 150 21.54 25.03 -8.21
CA ARG A 150 21.97 26.42 -8.44
C ARG A 150 21.92 26.81 -9.93
N HIS A 151 22.38 25.94 -10.82
CA HIS A 151 22.62 26.31 -12.23
C HIS A 151 21.62 25.69 -13.23
N HIS A 152 20.94 24.57 -12.88
CA HIS A 152 20.13 23.78 -13.82
C HIS A 152 18.69 23.56 -13.38
N ARG A 153 18.03 24.57 -12.77
CA ARG A 153 16.65 24.44 -12.28
C ARG A 153 15.64 24.09 -13.37
N ILE A 154 15.78 24.73 -14.55
CA ILE A 154 14.89 24.48 -15.70
C ILE A 154 15.01 23.02 -16.12
N THR A 155 16.24 22.50 -16.17
CA THR A 155 16.49 21.09 -16.50
C THR A 155 15.82 20.14 -15.50
N ILE A 156 15.86 20.47 -14.18
CA ILE A 156 15.17 19.69 -13.15
C ILE A 156 13.66 19.65 -13.42
N TYR A 157 13.04 20.77 -13.76
CA TYR A 157 11.61 20.83 -14.07
C TYR A 157 11.26 20.06 -15.35
N ILE A 158 12.09 20.16 -16.39
CA ILE A 158 11.89 19.42 -17.65
C ILE A 158 11.97 17.92 -17.38
N ILE A 159 12.98 17.45 -16.63
CA ILE A 159 13.13 16.03 -16.27
C ILE A 159 11.94 15.57 -15.43
N ALA A 160 11.53 16.33 -14.41
CA ALA A 160 10.38 15.99 -13.58
C ALA A 160 9.09 15.89 -14.40
N MET A 161 8.84 16.85 -15.29
CA MET A 161 7.67 16.85 -16.17
C MET A 161 7.73 15.69 -17.18
N SER A 162 8.89 15.42 -17.77
CA SER A 162 9.08 14.28 -18.67
C SER A 162 8.81 12.96 -17.97
N LEU A 163 9.30 12.78 -16.73
CA LEU A 163 9.00 11.60 -15.93
C LEU A 163 7.49 11.45 -15.67
N VAL A 164 6.78 12.54 -15.37
CA VAL A 164 5.32 12.50 -15.19
C VAL A 164 4.63 12.07 -16.49
N VAL A 165 5.00 12.65 -17.64
CA VAL A 165 4.38 12.29 -18.92
C VAL A 165 4.61 10.82 -19.28
N VAL A 166 5.85 10.34 -19.13
CA VAL A 166 6.18 8.92 -19.37
C VAL A 166 5.41 8.03 -18.40
N SER A 167 5.31 8.43 -17.13
CA SER A 167 4.58 7.66 -16.11
C SER A 167 3.08 7.58 -16.41
N ILE A 168 2.46 8.66 -16.90
CA ILE A 168 1.05 8.64 -17.32
C ILE A 168 0.82 7.61 -18.41
N ILE A 169 1.73 7.50 -19.38
CA ILE A 169 1.65 6.46 -20.43
C ILE A 169 1.69 5.07 -19.79
N GLY A 170 2.61 4.84 -18.83
CA GLY A 170 2.70 3.58 -18.10
C GLY A 170 1.42 3.27 -17.29
N ILE A 171 0.81 4.29 -16.66
CA ILE A 171 -0.43 4.12 -15.88
C ILE A 171 -1.57 3.57 -16.75
N TYR A 172 -1.69 3.98 -18.00
CA TYR A 172 -2.70 3.44 -18.93
C TYR A 172 -2.52 1.95 -19.24
N THR A 173 -1.34 1.39 -19.02
CA THR A 173 -1.07 -0.04 -19.25
C THR A 173 -1.29 -0.91 -18.01
N ILE A 174 -1.59 -0.30 -16.84
CA ILE A 174 -1.80 -1.03 -15.60
C ILE A 174 -3.05 -1.91 -15.72
N ARG A 175 -2.92 -3.16 -15.26
CA ARG A 175 -4.01 -4.12 -15.16
C ARG A 175 -4.39 -4.31 -13.69
N ILE A 176 -5.68 -4.55 -13.45
CA ILE A 176 -6.16 -4.99 -12.14
C ILE A 176 -6.23 -6.51 -12.19
N SER A 177 -5.49 -7.18 -11.32
CA SER A 177 -5.48 -8.64 -11.26
C SER A 177 -5.97 -9.12 -9.91
N GLY A 178 -6.99 -9.99 -9.94
CA GLY A 178 -7.46 -10.76 -8.80
C GLY A 178 -6.98 -12.22 -8.85
N SER A 179 -5.86 -12.51 -9.54
CA SER A 179 -5.31 -13.87 -9.58
C SER A 179 -4.71 -14.24 -8.22
N LEU A 180 -5.07 -15.44 -7.73
CA LEU A 180 -4.52 -16.00 -6.50
C LEU A 180 -3.15 -16.64 -6.74
N LEU A 181 -2.95 -17.22 -7.93
CA LEU A 181 -1.76 -18.00 -8.25
C LEU A 181 -0.54 -17.13 -8.55
N GLU A 182 -0.74 -15.91 -9.06
CA GLU A 182 0.36 -15.00 -9.41
C GLU A 182 1.26 -14.60 -8.23
N ASP A 183 0.72 -14.58 -7.01
CA ASP A 183 1.50 -14.23 -5.81
C ASP A 183 2.12 -15.44 -5.13
N MET A 184 1.75 -16.66 -5.53
CA MET A 184 2.27 -17.89 -4.92
C MET A 184 3.66 -18.24 -5.43
N PRO A 185 4.52 -18.86 -4.59
CA PRO A 185 5.81 -19.37 -5.02
C PRO A 185 5.63 -20.44 -6.09
N GLN A 186 6.17 -20.20 -7.29
CA GLN A 186 5.99 -21.13 -8.43
C GLN A 186 6.70 -22.47 -8.23
N ASP A 187 7.75 -22.50 -7.41
CA ASP A 187 8.53 -23.69 -7.10
C ASP A 187 7.91 -24.55 -5.98
N ALA A 188 6.86 -24.07 -5.32
CA ALA A 188 6.23 -24.80 -4.23
C ALA A 188 5.42 -26.00 -4.77
N PRO A 189 5.53 -27.20 -4.15
CA PRO A 189 4.74 -28.37 -4.54
C PRO A 189 3.24 -28.06 -4.63
N PHE A 190 2.72 -27.35 -3.66
CA PHE A 190 1.32 -26.89 -3.63
C PHE A 190 0.91 -26.10 -4.89
N PHE A 191 1.79 -25.25 -5.43
CA PHE A 191 1.50 -24.50 -6.66
C PHE A 191 1.34 -25.44 -7.86
N GLN A 192 2.20 -26.46 -7.96
CA GLN A 192 2.11 -27.46 -9.03
C GLN A 192 0.84 -28.29 -8.92
N ASP A 193 0.43 -28.66 -7.69
CA ASP A 193 -0.82 -29.37 -7.45
C ASP A 193 -2.04 -28.55 -7.88
N VAL A 194 -2.08 -27.25 -7.50
CA VAL A 194 -3.16 -26.35 -7.91
C VAL A 194 -3.20 -26.17 -9.43
N LYS A 195 -2.03 -26.02 -10.08
CA LYS A 195 -1.91 -25.95 -11.54
C LYS A 195 -2.39 -27.23 -12.22
N PHE A 196 -2.09 -28.38 -11.64
CA PHE A 196 -2.60 -29.67 -12.12
C PHE A 196 -4.13 -29.70 -12.09
N PHE A 197 -4.74 -29.31 -10.95
CA PHE A 197 -6.20 -29.25 -10.85
C PHE A 197 -6.81 -28.25 -11.84
N GLU A 198 -6.19 -27.06 -11.99
CA GLU A 198 -6.66 -26.06 -12.96
C GLU A 198 -6.70 -26.61 -14.38
N LYS A 199 -5.67 -27.37 -14.76
CA LYS A 199 -5.53 -27.91 -16.11
C LYS A 199 -6.43 -29.12 -16.36
N GLU A 200 -6.47 -30.06 -15.43
CA GLU A 200 -7.18 -31.36 -15.63
C GLU A 200 -8.67 -31.27 -15.31
N PHE A 201 -9.10 -30.29 -14.49
CA PHE A 201 -10.50 -30.08 -14.10
C PHE A 201 -11.10 -28.77 -14.60
N ASP A 202 -10.41 -28.06 -15.51
CA ASP A 202 -10.84 -26.81 -16.15
C ASP A 202 -11.16 -25.67 -15.19
N GLY A 203 -10.58 -25.66 -14.00
CA GLY A 203 -10.71 -24.57 -13.04
C GLY A 203 -10.58 -25.00 -11.60
N ILE A 204 -10.36 -24.02 -10.74
CA ILE A 204 -10.11 -24.22 -9.28
C ILE A 204 -11.06 -23.41 -8.40
N MET A 205 -11.67 -22.36 -8.93
CA MET A 205 -12.56 -21.50 -8.16
C MET A 205 -14.02 -21.69 -8.57
N PRO A 206 -14.93 -22.03 -7.63
CA PRO A 206 -16.35 -22.21 -7.96
C PRO A 206 -17.01 -20.87 -8.29
N LEU A 207 -17.61 -20.80 -9.45
CA LEU A 207 -18.62 -19.84 -9.85
C LEU A 207 -19.99 -20.49 -9.67
N GLU A 208 -20.84 -19.88 -8.88
CA GLU A 208 -22.15 -20.42 -8.56
C GLU A 208 -23.26 -19.51 -9.07
N ILE A 209 -24.27 -20.09 -9.68
CA ILE A 209 -25.48 -19.38 -10.12
C ILE A 209 -26.66 -19.97 -9.36
N LEU A 210 -27.27 -19.12 -8.54
CA LEU A 210 -28.48 -19.42 -7.79
C LEU A 210 -29.70 -19.02 -8.63
N VAL A 211 -30.60 -19.96 -8.84
CA VAL A 211 -31.88 -19.76 -9.55
C VAL A 211 -33.01 -19.87 -8.54
N ASP A 212 -33.67 -18.77 -8.17
CA ASP A 212 -34.89 -18.75 -7.38
C ASP A 212 -36.10 -18.79 -8.30
N THR A 213 -36.91 -19.83 -8.16
CA THR A 213 -38.16 -20.03 -8.95
C THR A 213 -39.35 -19.29 -8.34
N LYS A 214 -39.18 -18.57 -7.22
CA LYS A 214 -40.23 -17.88 -6.44
C LYS A 214 -41.42 -18.78 -6.02
N ARG A 215 -41.31 -20.11 -6.20
CA ARG A 215 -42.38 -21.07 -5.92
C ARG A 215 -41.80 -22.36 -5.35
N PRO A 216 -42.38 -22.92 -4.27
CA PRO A 216 -42.02 -24.26 -3.80
C PRO A 216 -42.14 -25.32 -4.92
N LYS A 217 -41.19 -26.28 -4.93
CA LYS A 217 -41.10 -27.32 -5.96
C LYS A 217 -41.00 -26.80 -7.40
N GLY A 218 -40.59 -25.53 -7.58
CA GLY A 218 -40.47 -24.88 -8.88
C GLY A 218 -39.31 -25.39 -9.73
N VAL A 219 -38.21 -25.81 -9.09
CA VAL A 219 -36.97 -26.27 -9.74
C VAL A 219 -37.19 -27.50 -10.60
N LEU A 220 -37.93 -28.48 -10.09
CA LEU A 220 -38.15 -29.74 -10.78
C LEU A 220 -39.22 -29.71 -11.89
N LYS A 221 -39.79 -28.52 -12.17
CA LYS A 221 -40.67 -28.36 -13.33
C LYS A 221 -39.88 -28.44 -14.63
N LEU A 222 -40.37 -29.14 -15.61
CA LEU A 222 -39.71 -29.33 -16.90
C LEU A 222 -39.38 -28.00 -17.59
N SER A 223 -40.24 -26.99 -17.46
CA SER A 223 -39.99 -25.64 -17.99
C SER A 223 -38.79 -24.97 -17.35
N THR A 224 -38.58 -25.16 -16.04
CA THR A 224 -37.42 -24.66 -15.32
C THR A 224 -36.16 -25.43 -15.70
N LEU A 225 -36.22 -26.75 -15.72
CA LEU A 225 -35.11 -27.61 -16.14
C LEU A 225 -34.63 -27.29 -17.56
N LYS A 226 -35.52 -27.05 -18.50
CA LYS A 226 -35.17 -26.63 -19.88
C LYS A 226 -34.50 -25.27 -19.93
N ARG A 227 -34.86 -24.33 -19.03
CA ARG A 227 -34.19 -23.02 -18.92
C ARG A 227 -32.80 -23.17 -18.30
N MET A 228 -32.69 -24.00 -17.27
CA MET A 228 -31.39 -24.30 -16.67
C MET A 228 -30.45 -25.00 -17.64
N ASP A 229 -30.99 -25.92 -18.47
CA ASP A 229 -30.21 -26.61 -19.50
C ASP A 229 -29.61 -25.62 -20.52
N LYS A 230 -30.42 -24.67 -21.00
CA LYS A 230 -29.93 -23.58 -21.88
C LYS A 230 -28.87 -22.73 -21.20
N LEU A 231 -28.99 -22.50 -19.90
CA LEU A 231 -27.95 -21.75 -19.14
C LEU A 231 -26.67 -22.58 -19.01
N GLU A 232 -26.80 -23.91 -18.82
CA GLU A 232 -25.63 -24.80 -18.80
C GLU A 232 -24.89 -24.81 -20.14
N GLU A 233 -25.62 -24.85 -21.28
CA GLU A 233 -25.03 -24.71 -22.61
C GLU A 233 -24.29 -23.40 -22.76
N LEU A 234 -24.89 -22.27 -22.33
CA LEU A 234 -24.28 -20.95 -22.37
C LEU A 234 -22.99 -20.86 -21.53
N ILE A 235 -22.97 -21.48 -20.34
CA ILE A 235 -21.78 -21.52 -19.49
C ILE A 235 -20.69 -22.39 -20.10
N ALA A 236 -21.07 -23.53 -20.70
CA ALA A 236 -20.15 -24.47 -21.34
C ALA A 236 -19.44 -23.87 -22.58
N ASP A 237 -20.03 -22.88 -23.22
CA ASP A 237 -19.42 -22.14 -24.35
C ASP A 237 -18.32 -21.16 -23.93
N VAL A 238 -18.15 -20.89 -22.62
CA VAL A 238 -17.13 -19.99 -22.11
C VAL A 238 -15.83 -20.78 -21.83
N PRO A 239 -14.73 -20.53 -22.53
CA PRO A 239 -13.50 -21.35 -22.45
C PRO A 239 -12.79 -21.31 -21.08
N GLU A 240 -13.06 -20.28 -20.29
CA GLU A 240 -12.49 -20.07 -18.96
C GLU A 240 -13.27 -20.80 -17.85
N LEU A 241 -14.43 -21.38 -18.18
CA LEU A 241 -15.30 -22.09 -17.24
C LEU A 241 -15.31 -23.59 -17.54
N SER A 242 -15.36 -24.40 -16.49
CA SER A 242 -15.57 -25.83 -16.62
C SER A 242 -17.01 -26.15 -17.04
N GLN A 243 -17.22 -27.38 -17.42
CA GLN A 243 -18.58 -27.89 -17.63
C GLN A 243 -19.45 -27.71 -16.37
N PRO A 244 -20.60 -27.01 -16.46
CA PRO A 244 -21.44 -26.71 -15.31
C PRO A 244 -22.06 -27.98 -14.72
N ILE A 245 -22.30 -27.99 -13.43
CA ILE A 245 -22.91 -29.12 -12.71
C ILE A 245 -24.15 -28.60 -11.99
N SER A 246 -25.30 -29.25 -12.25
CA SER A 246 -26.57 -28.93 -11.60
C SER A 246 -27.51 -30.14 -11.53
N VAL A 247 -28.73 -29.92 -11.03
CA VAL A 247 -29.80 -30.90 -11.03
C VAL A 247 -30.19 -31.36 -12.44
N VAL A 248 -29.94 -30.53 -13.46
CA VAL A 248 -30.23 -30.91 -14.88
C VAL A 248 -29.44 -32.13 -15.30
N ARG A 249 -28.12 -32.14 -15.00
CA ARG A 249 -27.27 -33.32 -15.27
C ARG A 249 -27.77 -34.58 -14.56
N LEU A 250 -28.17 -34.41 -13.28
CA LEU A 250 -28.70 -35.54 -12.53
C LEU A 250 -29.95 -36.12 -13.19
N VAL A 251 -30.85 -35.25 -13.69
CA VAL A 251 -32.05 -35.68 -14.41
C VAL A 251 -31.69 -36.32 -15.76
N LYS A 252 -30.75 -35.81 -16.52
CA LYS A 252 -30.24 -36.39 -17.77
C LYS A 252 -29.62 -37.77 -17.52
N TYR A 253 -28.78 -37.92 -16.50
CA TYR A 253 -28.20 -39.21 -16.10
C TYR A 253 -29.28 -40.19 -15.64
N SER A 254 -30.27 -39.76 -14.90
CA SER A 254 -31.37 -40.61 -14.46
C SER A 254 -32.17 -41.16 -15.64
N LYS A 255 -32.42 -40.35 -16.67
CA LYS A 255 -33.05 -40.81 -17.90
C LYS A 255 -32.16 -41.80 -18.64
N GLN A 256 -30.88 -41.53 -18.78
CA GLN A 256 -29.93 -42.45 -19.42
C GLN A 256 -29.88 -43.80 -18.68
N ALA A 257 -29.80 -43.78 -17.35
CA ALA A 257 -29.77 -44.97 -16.52
C ALA A 257 -31.06 -45.78 -16.65
N TYR A 258 -32.21 -45.10 -16.68
CA TYR A 258 -33.52 -45.76 -16.91
C TYR A 258 -33.58 -46.52 -18.25
N TYR A 259 -32.92 -45.98 -19.29
CA TYR A 259 -32.81 -46.62 -20.62
C TYR A 259 -31.50 -47.42 -20.80
N ASN A 260 -31.11 -48.19 -19.80
CA ASN A 260 -29.95 -49.10 -19.81
C ASN A 260 -28.61 -48.44 -20.16
N ASN A 261 -28.37 -47.23 -19.65
CA ASN A 261 -27.16 -46.46 -19.86
C ASN A 261 -26.84 -46.10 -21.32
N ASN A 262 -27.81 -46.11 -22.21
CA ASN A 262 -27.60 -45.74 -23.61
C ASN A 262 -27.33 -44.22 -23.73
N PRO A 263 -26.17 -43.78 -24.28
CA PRO A 263 -25.80 -42.37 -24.41
C PRO A 263 -26.80 -41.51 -25.18
N LYS A 264 -27.58 -42.09 -26.09
CA LYS A 264 -28.63 -41.39 -26.86
C LYS A 264 -29.72 -40.79 -25.96
N TYR A 265 -29.91 -41.33 -24.77
CA TYR A 265 -30.89 -40.83 -23.79
C TYR A 265 -30.34 -39.86 -22.76
N TYR A 266 -29.09 -39.40 -22.92
CA TYR A 266 -28.53 -38.32 -22.09
C TYR A 266 -29.12 -36.97 -22.49
N GLN A 267 -30.38 -36.77 -22.16
CA GLN A 267 -31.17 -35.57 -22.47
C GLN A 267 -32.30 -35.41 -21.46
N LEU A 268 -32.89 -34.21 -21.38
CA LEU A 268 -34.04 -33.99 -20.52
C LEU A 268 -35.23 -34.86 -20.93
N PRO A 269 -36.07 -35.30 -19.98
CA PRO A 269 -37.27 -36.06 -20.29
C PRO A 269 -38.28 -35.21 -21.07
N SER A 270 -39.07 -35.88 -21.94
CA SER A 270 -40.26 -35.29 -22.54
C SER A 270 -41.35 -35.11 -21.47
N SER A 271 -42.43 -34.37 -21.81
CA SER A 271 -43.57 -34.20 -20.90
C SER A 271 -44.25 -35.51 -20.48
N GLN A 272 -44.20 -36.52 -21.35
CA GLN A 272 -44.73 -37.85 -21.06
C GLN A 272 -43.82 -38.67 -20.15
N GLU A 273 -42.50 -38.62 -20.40
CA GLU A 273 -41.47 -39.31 -19.63
C GLU A 273 -41.28 -38.72 -18.23
N GLN A 274 -41.65 -37.46 -18.00
CA GLN A 274 -41.49 -36.80 -16.71
C GLN A 274 -42.12 -37.59 -15.55
N ASN A 275 -43.27 -38.20 -15.79
CA ASN A 275 -44.03 -38.92 -14.75
C ASN A 275 -43.32 -40.14 -14.16
N PHE A 276 -42.40 -40.77 -14.92
CA PHE A 276 -41.66 -41.93 -14.44
C PHE A 276 -40.15 -41.65 -14.24
N ILE A 277 -39.54 -40.77 -15.03
CA ILE A 277 -38.14 -40.42 -14.85
C ILE A 277 -37.90 -39.58 -13.56
N MET A 278 -38.79 -38.65 -13.21
CA MET A 278 -38.62 -37.84 -12.01
C MET A 278 -38.74 -38.61 -10.70
N PRO A 279 -39.71 -39.55 -10.53
CA PRO A 279 -39.71 -40.46 -9.39
C PRO A 279 -38.46 -41.35 -9.34
N TYR A 280 -38.00 -41.87 -10.48
CA TYR A 280 -36.77 -42.65 -10.58
C TYR A 280 -35.54 -41.85 -10.17
N ALA A 281 -35.41 -40.61 -10.63
CA ALA A 281 -34.36 -39.73 -10.19
C ALA A 281 -34.37 -39.47 -8.67
N LYS A 282 -35.55 -39.33 -8.05
CA LYS A 282 -35.68 -39.21 -6.60
C LYS A 282 -35.29 -40.51 -5.88
N SER A 283 -35.66 -41.66 -6.38
CA SER A 283 -35.33 -42.95 -5.76
C SER A 283 -33.84 -43.25 -5.77
N LEU A 284 -33.11 -42.84 -6.82
CA LEU A 284 -31.66 -42.94 -6.90
C LEU A 284 -30.92 -42.05 -5.85
N THR A 285 -31.59 -41.03 -5.36
CA THR A 285 -31.01 -40.07 -4.42
C THR A 285 -31.39 -40.32 -2.95
N THR A 286 -32.30 -41.29 -2.68
CA THR A 286 -32.85 -41.55 -1.33
C THR A 286 -32.13 -42.70 -0.59
N GLY A 287 -30.99 -43.20 -1.09
CA GLY A 287 -30.17 -44.22 -0.41
C GLY A 287 -29.39 -43.65 0.77
N GLU A 288 -28.92 -44.51 1.69
CA GLU A 288 -28.20 -44.18 2.94
C GLU A 288 -26.94 -43.32 2.81
N LYS A 289 -26.48 -42.97 1.60
CA LYS A 289 -25.37 -42.08 1.32
C LYS A 289 -25.88 -40.78 0.71
N GLN A 290 -25.96 -39.73 1.52
CA GLN A 290 -26.16 -38.32 1.16
C GLN A 290 -27.04 -38.05 -0.06
N ASN A 291 -28.16 -37.40 0.19
CA ASN A 291 -29.05 -36.91 -0.87
C ASN A 291 -28.28 -36.04 -1.88
N MET A 292 -27.81 -36.60 -3.00
CA MET A 292 -27.12 -35.82 -4.05
C MET A 292 -27.95 -34.62 -4.55
N LEU A 293 -29.28 -34.75 -4.46
CA LEU A 293 -30.22 -33.68 -4.80
C LEU A 293 -30.04 -32.44 -3.90
N THR A 294 -29.72 -32.61 -2.62
CA THR A 294 -29.57 -31.50 -1.67
C THR A 294 -28.35 -30.66 -1.97
N SER A 295 -27.39 -31.17 -2.75
CA SER A 295 -26.24 -30.39 -3.24
C SER A 295 -26.62 -29.35 -4.30
N TYR A 296 -27.73 -29.53 -4.99
CA TYR A 296 -28.13 -28.70 -6.12
C TYR A 296 -29.50 -28.04 -5.96
N VAL A 297 -30.35 -28.56 -5.07
CA VAL A 297 -31.71 -28.07 -4.83
C VAL A 297 -31.94 -27.99 -3.33
N ASP A 298 -32.53 -26.90 -2.88
CA ASP A 298 -32.89 -26.71 -1.48
C ASP A 298 -34.03 -27.65 -1.03
N SER A 299 -34.28 -27.74 0.27
CA SER A 299 -35.29 -28.59 0.86
C SER A 299 -36.71 -28.26 0.39
N THR A 300 -37.00 -27.03 0.01
CA THR A 300 -38.31 -26.57 -0.47
C THR A 300 -38.49 -26.81 -1.98
N GLY A 301 -37.40 -27.08 -2.71
CA GLY A 301 -37.40 -27.19 -4.18
C GLY A 301 -37.60 -25.83 -4.88
N ARG A 302 -37.38 -24.73 -4.17
CA ARG A 302 -37.53 -23.37 -4.70
C ARG A 302 -36.24 -22.88 -5.34
N TYR A 303 -35.09 -23.16 -4.71
CA TYR A 303 -33.78 -22.69 -5.13
C TYR A 303 -32.99 -23.80 -5.82
N ALA A 304 -32.37 -23.49 -6.94
CA ALA A 304 -31.43 -24.38 -7.62
C ALA A 304 -30.05 -23.72 -7.69
N ARG A 305 -29.00 -24.53 -7.55
CA ARG A 305 -27.61 -24.13 -7.67
C ARG A 305 -27.00 -24.77 -8.92
N ILE A 306 -26.38 -23.96 -9.76
CA ILE A 306 -25.53 -24.37 -10.88
C ILE A 306 -24.11 -23.98 -10.51
N THR A 307 -23.18 -24.93 -10.53
CA THR A 307 -21.76 -24.69 -10.18
C THR A 307 -20.90 -24.97 -11.42
N ALA A 308 -20.07 -24.04 -11.80
CA ALA A 308 -18.98 -24.21 -12.74
C ALA A 308 -17.66 -23.81 -12.06
N PHE A 309 -16.57 -24.48 -12.38
CA PHE A 309 -15.25 -24.06 -11.90
C PHE A 309 -14.63 -23.12 -12.91
N MET A 310 -13.96 -22.10 -12.42
CA MET A 310 -13.31 -21.08 -13.20
C MET A 310 -11.79 -21.22 -13.10
N LYS A 311 -11.10 -21.06 -14.21
CA LYS A 311 -9.63 -20.91 -14.25
C LYS A 311 -9.21 -19.65 -13.50
N ASP A 312 -7.97 -19.61 -13.03
CA ASP A 312 -7.43 -18.41 -12.37
C ASP A 312 -7.20 -17.28 -13.38
N ILE A 313 -8.24 -16.50 -13.63
CA ILE A 313 -8.25 -15.38 -14.57
C ILE A 313 -8.29 -14.05 -13.84
N GLY A 314 -7.65 -13.04 -14.43
CA GLY A 314 -7.66 -11.69 -13.87
C GLY A 314 -9.08 -11.08 -13.82
N THR A 315 -9.23 -10.08 -12.96
CA THR A 315 -10.48 -9.36 -12.72
C THR A 315 -11.13 -8.82 -14.00
N ASP A 316 -10.31 -8.33 -14.95
CA ASP A 316 -10.79 -7.77 -16.22
C ASP A 316 -11.47 -8.81 -17.12
N LYS A 317 -10.94 -10.03 -17.15
CA LYS A 317 -11.55 -11.13 -17.93
C LYS A 317 -12.86 -11.58 -17.31
N MET A 318 -12.90 -11.69 -15.98
CA MET A 318 -14.13 -12.08 -15.29
C MET A 318 -15.23 -11.04 -15.47
N ALA A 319 -14.93 -9.74 -15.44
CA ALA A 319 -15.91 -8.70 -15.72
C ALA A 319 -16.52 -8.85 -17.11
N LYS A 320 -15.71 -9.18 -18.13
CA LYS A 320 -16.20 -9.46 -19.49
C LYS A 320 -17.11 -10.70 -19.57
N ILE A 321 -16.79 -11.75 -18.80
CA ILE A 321 -17.63 -12.94 -18.69
C ILE A 321 -18.97 -12.58 -18.04
N GLU A 322 -18.93 -11.81 -16.96
CA GLU A 322 -20.13 -11.32 -16.26
C GLU A 322 -21.02 -10.49 -17.21
N ASP A 323 -20.42 -9.53 -17.93
CA ASP A 323 -21.12 -8.67 -18.90
C ASP A 323 -21.70 -9.48 -20.09
N HIS A 324 -21.06 -10.57 -20.48
CA HIS A 324 -21.55 -11.45 -21.53
C HIS A 324 -22.70 -12.33 -21.06
N LEU A 325 -22.61 -12.89 -19.86
CA LEU A 325 -23.60 -13.84 -19.34
C LEU A 325 -24.91 -13.16 -18.90
N TRP A 326 -24.85 -12.00 -18.22
CA TRP A 326 -26.02 -11.35 -17.65
C TRP A 326 -27.16 -11.06 -18.65
N PRO A 327 -26.92 -10.47 -19.82
CA PRO A 327 -27.99 -10.19 -20.79
C PRO A 327 -28.67 -11.48 -21.27
N GLN A 328 -27.93 -12.57 -21.39
CA GLN A 328 -28.43 -13.85 -21.85
C GLN A 328 -29.22 -14.58 -20.74
N ILE A 329 -28.74 -14.49 -19.48
CA ILE A 329 -29.45 -15.00 -18.30
C ILE A 329 -30.84 -14.34 -18.19
N HIS A 330 -30.93 -13.04 -18.35
CA HIS A 330 -32.20 -12.32 -18.28
C HIS A 330 -33.18 -12.71 -19.43
N LYS A 331 -32.66 -13.10 -20.61
CA LYS A 331 -33.50 -13.62 -21.70
C LYS A 331 -34.00 -15.02 -21.39
N ILE A 332 -33.19 -15.88 -20.76
CA ILE A 332 -33.57 -17.23 -20.40
C ILE A 332 -34.54 -17.23 -19.22
N PHE A 333 -34.31 -16.39 -18.22
CA PHE A 333 -35.07 -16.33 -16.98
C PHE A 333 -35.79 -14.97 -16.85
N PRO A 334 -37.07 -14.87 -17.22
CA PRO A 334 -37.83 -13.63 -17.04
C PRO A 334 -37.97 -13.25 -15.57
N ALA A 335 -37.70 -11.98 -15.24
CA ALA A 335 -37.63 -11.48 -13.87
C ALA A 335 -38.97 -11.54 -13.09
N ASP A 336 -40.11 -11.60 -13.80
CA ASP A 336 -41.45 -11.79 -13.21
C ASP A 336 -41.60 -13.14 -12.49
N ARG A 337 -40.89 -14.17 -12.94
CA ARG A 337 -41.02 -15.56 -12.47
C ARG A 337 -39.80 -16.13 -11.78
N TYR A 338 -38.66 -15.59 -12.07
CA TYR A 338 -37.38 -16.09 -11.58
C TYR A 338 -36.57 -14.91 -11.02
N ASP A 339 -35.70 -15.22 -10.05
CA ASP A 339 -34.63 -14.38 -9.64
C ASP A 339 -33.34 -15.17 -9.75
N VAL A 340 -32.34 -14.60 -10.43
CA VAL A 340 -31.07 -15.29 -10.69
C VAL A 340 -29.96 -14.45 -10.11
N THR A 341 -29.12 -15.06 -9.29
CA THR A 341 -27.98 -14.42 -8.66
C THR A 341 -26.70 -15.17 -8.98
N MET A 342 -25.70 -14.48 -9.51
CA MET A 342 -24.34 -15.01 -9.64
C MET A 342 -23.59 -14.79 -8.33
N THR A 343 -22.89 -15.82 -7.85
CA THR A 343 -22.11 -15.81 -6.61
C THR A 343 -20.96 -16.83 -6.68
N GLY A 344 -20.41 -17.21 -5.58
CA GLY A 344 -19.30 -18.15 -5.49
C GLY A 344 -17.96 -17.48 -5.20
N LYS A 345 -16.99 -18.29 -4.78
CA LYS A 345 -15.67 -17.77 -4.36
C LYS A 345 -14.98 -16.99 -5.48
N ALA A 346 -15.13 -17.39 -6.74
CA ALA A 346 -14.58 -16.72 -7.90
C ALA A 346 -15.05 -15.25 -7.99
N LEU A 347 -16.38 -15.05 -7.93
CA LEU A 347 -16.98 -13.72 -8.05
C LEU A 347 -16.72 -12.86 -6.81
N ILE A 348 -16.79 -13.45 -5.61
CA ILE A 348 -16.51 -12.75 -4.35
C ILE A 348 -15.07 -12.25 -4.34
N PHE A 349 -14.11 -13.08 -4.77
CA PHE A 349 -12.71 -12.69 -4.83
C PHE A 349 -12.47 -11.57 -5.84
N GLN A 350 -13.07 -11.65 -7.02
CA GLN A 350 -12.97 -10.61 -8.04
C GLN A 350 -13.59 -9.29 -7.57
N LYS A 351 -14.83 -9.31 -7.06
CA LYS A 351 -15.51 -8.10 -6.56
C LYS A 351 -14.78 -7.53 -5.34
N GLY A 352 -14.26 -8.40 -4.47
CA GLY A 352 -13.42 -8.01 -3.35
C GLY A 352 -12.15 -7.29 -3.79
N THR A 353 -11.46 -7.80 -4.82
CA THR A 353 -10.26 -7.14 -5.37
C THR A 353 -10.59 -5.78 -5.98
N SER A 354 -11.65 -5.67 -6.79
CA SER A 354 -12.11 -4.39 -7.36
C SER A 354 -12.47 -3.39 -6.26
N TYR A 355 -13.13 -3.85 -5.21
CA TYR A 355 -13.50 -3.04 -4.06
C TYR A 355 -12.26 -2.54 -3.30
N LEU A 356 -11.26 -3.41 -3.09
CA LEU A 356 -9.99 -3.03 -2.47
C LEU A 356 -9.24 -1.97 -3.28
N VAL A 357 -9.23 -2.06 -4.61
CA VAL A 357 -8.61 -1.06 -5.49
C VAL A 357 -9.32 0.29 -5.38
N ASN A 358 -10.66 0.31 -5.38
CA ASN A 358 -11.41 1.55 -5.20
C ASN A 358 -11.16 2.17 -3.81
N ASN A 359 -11.15 1.37 -2.77
CA ASN A 359 -10.84 1.83 -1.41
C ASN A 359 -9.39 2.35 -1.29
N LEU A 360 -8.44 1.80 -2.05
CA LEU A 360 -7.09 2.33 -2.12
C LEU A 360 -7.08 3.79 -2.61
N ILE A 361 -7.77 4.08 -3.70
CA ILE A 361 -7.82 5.43 -4.26
C ILE A 361 -8.40 6.41 -3.22
N VAL A 362 -9.46 5.99 -2.52
CA VAL A 362 -10.07 6.79 -1.45
C VAL A 362 -9.11 6.98 -0.28
N SER A 363 -8.48 5.91 0.22
CA SER A 363 -7.55 5.98 1.35
C SER A 363 -6.29 6.78 1.03
N LEU A 364 -5.74 6.65 -0.19
CA LEU A 364 -4.60 7.42 -0.65
C LEU A 364 -4.95 8.91 -0.78
N SER A 365 -6.12 9.24 -1.34
CA SER A 365 -6.60 10.62 -1.43
C SER A 365 -6.78 11.24 -0.05
N LEU A 366 -7.30 10.47 0.90
CA LEU A 366 -7.46 10.88 2.28
C LEU A 366 -6.10 11.04 2.99
N ALA A 367 -5.13 10.16 2.73
CA ALA A 367 -3.77 10.29 3.24
C ALA A 367 -3.11 11.58 2.74
N ILE A 368 -3.24 11.87 1.44
CA ILE A 368 -2.73 13.12 0.85
C ILE A 368 -3.40 14.34 1.50
N LEU A 369 -4.73 14.31 1.68
CA LEU A 369 -5.47 15.38 2.33
C LEU A 369 -5.02 15.59 3.78
N LEU A 370 -4.89 14.52 4.55
CA LEU A 370 -4.52 14.56 5.96
C LEU A 370 -3.09 15.07 6.15
N ILE A 371 -2.16 14.63 5.31
CA ILE A 371 -0.79 15.14 5.30
C ILE A 371 -0.77 16.61 4.84
N ALA A 372 -1.57 17.00 3.85
CA ALA A 372 -1.71 18.40 3.46
C ALA A 372 -2.23 19.27 4.60
N LEU A 373 -3.19 18.78 5.40
CA LEU A 373 -3.69 19.47 6.60
C LEU A 373 -2.62 19.60 7.68
N LEU A 374 -1.83 18.54 7.93
CA LEU A 374 -0.70 18.59 8.86
C LEU A 374 0.35 19.60 8.41
N MET A 375 0.68 19.63 7.11
CA MET A 375 1.57 20.63 6.52
C MET A 375 0.99 22.05 6.61
N ALA A 376 -0.34 22.19 6.38
CA ALA A 376 -1.03 23.47 6.54
C ALA A 376 -0.94 23.98 7.98
N TRP A 377 -1.15 23.10 8.95
CA TRP A 377 -1.01 23.42 10.37
C TRP A 377 0.43 23.82 10.73
N MET A 378 1.43 23.10 10.22
CA MET A 378 2.84 23.33 10.49
C MET A 378 3.36 24.62 9.83
N PHE A 379 3.01 24.88 8.56
CA PHE A 379 3.58 26.01 7.79
C PHE A 379 2.64 27.20 7.66
N ARG A 380 1.34 27.06 7.91
CA ARG A 380 0.31 28.10 7.80
C ARG A 380 0.34 28.88 6.47
N SER A 381 0.81 28.25 5.39
CA SER A 381 0.94 28.86 4.06
C SER A 381 0.56 27.86 2.99
N PHE A 382 -0.45 28.19 2.18
CA PHE A 382 -0.91 27.34 1.06
C PHE A 382 0.19 27.05 0.04
N ARG A 383 1.06 28.02 -0.21
CA ARG A 383 2.20 27.85 -1.13
C ARG A 383 3.21 26.83 -0.63
N MET A 384 3.47 26.81 0.68
CA MET A 384 4.36 25.83 1.29
C MET A 384 3.77 24.42 1.24
N ILE A 385 2.42 24.28 1.33
CA ILE A 385 1.75 23.00 1.15
C ILE A 385 2.02 22.46 -0.26
N LEU A 386 1.82 23.26 -1.31
CA LEU A 386 2.09 22.85 -2.68
C LEU A 386 3.56 22.47 -2.89
N VAL A 387 4.49 23.28 -2.38
CA VAL A 387 5.93 23.00 -2.46
C VAL A 387 6.31 21.70 -1.75
N SER A 388 5.63 21.35 -0.65
CA SER A 388 5.89 20.12 0.10
C SER A 388 5.24 18.89 -0.55
N LEU A 389 4.07 19.04 -1.16
CA LEU A 389 3.33 17.90 -1.75
C LEU A 389 3.89 17.47 -3.10
N VAL A 390 4.24 18.41 -4.00
CA VAL A 390 4.69 18.09 -5.36
C VAL A 390 5.89 17.13 -5.38
N PRO A 391 6.96 17.33 -4.59
CA PRO A 391 8.10 16.42 -4.55
C PRO A 391 7.75 15.01 -4.05
N ASN A 392 6.70 14.87 -3.23
CA ASN A 392 6.27 13.59 -2.68
C ASN A 392 5.26 12.85 -3.58
N LEU A 393 4.47 13.58 -4.36
CA LEU A 393 3.55 12.99 -5.32
C LEU A 393 4.26 12.48 -6.58
N LEU A 394 5.32 13.16 -7.02
CA LEU A 394 6.09 12.75 -8.20
C LEU A 394 6.59 11.30 -8.12
N PRO A 395 7.24 10.83 -7.05
CA PRO A 395 7.68 9.45 -6.94
C PRO A 395 6.52 8.44 -7.01
N LEU A 396 5.35 8.76 -6.45
CA LEU A 396 4.18 7.89 -6.52
C LEU A 396 3.67 7.72 -7.96
N VAL A 397 3.60 8.83 -8.71
CA VAL A 397 3.21 8.80 -10.13
C VAL A 397 4.24 7.99 -10.94
N VAL A 398 5.53 8.18 -10.67
CA VAL A 398 6.60 7.41 -11.32
C VAL A 398 6.46 5.92 -11.00
N THR A 399 6.19 5.56 -9.76
CA THR A 399 5.99 4.16 -9.35
C THR A 399 4.78 3.54 -10.03
N ALA A 400 3.66 4.27 -10.11
CA ALA A 400 2.49 3.80 -10.85
C ALA A 400 2.83 3.57 -12.34
N GLY A 401 3.55 4.50 -12.97
CA GLY A 401 4.04 4.32 -14.33
C GLY A 401 4.95 3.10 -14.49
N MET A 402 5.88 2.89 -13.55
CA MET A 402 6.76 1.71 -13.53
C MET A 402 5.95 0.40 -13.42
N MET A 403 4.93 0.34 -12.56
CA MET A 403 4.06 -0.83 -12.47
C MET A 403 3.47 -1.20 -13.82
N GLY A 404 2.97 -0.20 -14.57
CA GLY A 404 2.42 -0.43 -15.90
C GLY A 404 3.46 -0.98 -16.90
N PHE A 405 4.64 -0.36 -16.96
CA PHE A 405 5.71 -0.81 -17.88
C PHE A 405 6.29 -2.17 -17.50
N LEU A 406 6.42 -2.48 -16.22
CA LEU A 406 6.91 -3.78 -15.74
C LEU A 406 5.82 -4.87 -15.78
N GLY A 407 4.58 -4.51 -16.11
CA GLY A 407 3.44 -5.44 -16.11
C GLY A 407 3.03 -5.91 -14.71
N VAL A 408 3.41 -5.17 -13.65
CA VAL A 408 3.00 -5.48 -12.28
C VAL A 408 1.57 -5.01 -12.06
N PRO A 409 0.60 -5.92 -11.86
CA PRO A 409 -0.80 -5.52 -11.72
C PRO A 409 -1.09 -4.89 -10.36
N ILE A 410 -2.16 -4.11 -10.31
CA ILE A 410 -2.74 -3.67 -9.04
C ILE A 410 -3.50 -4.84 -8.42
N LYS A 411 -3.08 -5.24 -7.22
CA LYS A 411 -3.68 -6.30 -6.41
C LYS A 411 -3.51 -5.98 -4.92
N PRO A 412 -4.20 -6.71 -4.02
CA PRO A 412 -4.14 -6.41 -2.59
C PRO A 412 -2.74 -6.30 -2.00
N SER A 413 -1.79 -7.10 -2.49
CA SER A 413 -0.39 -7.08 -2.06
C SER A 413 0.37 -5.82 -2.54
N THR A 414 0.12 -5.33 -3.77
CA THR A 414 0.82 -4.17 -4.33
C THR A 414 0.18 -2.83 -3.94
N ILE A 415 -1.04 -2.84 -3.43
CA ILE A 415 -1.78 -1.65 -2.95
C ILE A 415 -1.00 -0.91 -1.86
N LEU A 416 -0.36 -1.64 -0.97
CA LEU A 416 0.39 -1.08 0.17
C LEU A 416 1.57 -0.21 -0.26
N VAL A 417 2.12 -0.44 -1.47
CA VAL A 417 3.28 0.30 -2.00
C VAL A 417 3.06 1.81 -1.92
N PHE A 418 1.88 2.28 -2.37
CA PHE A 418 1.59 3.71 -2.44
C PHE A 418 1.49 4.35 -1.07
N SER A 419 0.79 3.73 -0.13
CA SER A 419 0.62 4.28 1.22
C SER A 419 1.91 4.23 2.03
N ILE A 420 2.67 3.14 1.94
CA ILE A 420 3.97 2.99 2.60
C ILE A 420 4.95 4.03 2.05
N ALA A 421 5.11 4.08 0.73
CA ALA A 421 6.05 4.98 0.08
C ALA A 421 5.69 6.45 0.32
N PHE A 422 4.41 6.82 0.28
CA PHE A 422 3.97 8.18 0.55
C PHE A 422 4.22 8.59 2.00
N GLY A 423 3.84 7.74 2.96
CA GLY A 423 4.05 8.01 4.38
C GLY A 423 5.52 8.22 4.74
N ILE A 424 6.42 7.46 4.12
CA ILE A 424 7.87 7.56 4.37
C ILE A 424 8.50 8.72 3.57
N SER A 425 8.07 8.96 2.33
CA SER A 425 8.63 10.02 1.47
C SER A 425 8.47 11.42 2.06
N VAL A 426 7.36 11.66 2.78
CA VAL A 426 7.05 12.95 3.41
C VAL A 426 8.02 13.29 4.56
N ASP A 427 8.61 12.27 5.20
CA ASP A 427 9.57 12.43 6.30
C ASP A 427 10.76 13.33 5.90
N ASP A 428 11.42 13.02 4.79
CA ASP A 428 12.53 13.81 4.26
C ASP A 428 12.13 15.27 3.98
N THR A 429 10.93 15.48 3.45
CA THR A 429 10.40 16.83 3.18
C THR A 429 10.20 17.63 4.46
N ILE A 430 9.64 17.01 5.51
CA ILE A 430 9.43 17.67 6.80
C ILE A 430 10.78 18.08 7.43
N HIS A 431 11.74 17.17 7.45
CA HIS A 431 13.07 17.45 7.97
C HIS A 431 13.77 18.60 7.22
N PHE A 432 13.70 18.58 5.89
CA PHE A 432 14.26 19.65 5.08
C PHE A 432 13.58 21.00 5.35
N LEU A 433 12.25 21.04 5.35
CA LEU A 433 11.50 22.29 5.54
C LEU A 433 11.62 22.83 6.97
N ALA A 434 11.71 21.96 7.98
CA ALA A 434 11.97 22.38 9.35
C ALA A 434 13.35 23.06 9.46
N LYS A 435 14.39 22.44 8.88
CA LYS A 435 15.73 23.05 8.86
C LYS A 435 15.77 24.33 8.03
N TYR A 436 15.16 24.35 6.84
CA TYR A 436 15.04 25.56 6.03
C TYR A 436 14.44 26.72 6.81
N ARG A 437 13.47 26.46 7.65
CA ARG A 437 12.84 27.48 8.49
C ARG A 437 13.76 28.01 9.59
N GLN A 438 14.55 27.12 10.21
CA GLN A 438 15.60 27.56 11.17
C GLN A 438 16.61 28.46 10.47
N GLU A 439 17.12 28.04 9.31
CA GLU A 439 18.10 28.80 8.54
C GLU A 439 17.54 30.14 8.01
N LEU A 440 16.22 30.24 7.77
CA LEU A 440 15.61 31.53 7.42
C LEU A 440 15.75 32.58 8.52
N LYS A 441 15.60 32.18 9.78
CA LYS A 441 15.79 33.09 10.94
C LYS A 441 17.25 33.52 11.06
N VAL A 442 18.17 32.55 11.03
CA VAL A 442 19.62 32.78 11.13
C VAL A 442 20.15 33.63 9.98
N ASN A 443 19.70 33.43 8.75
CA ASN A 443 20.19 34.15 7.57
C ASN A 443 19.40 35.44 7.26
N ASN A 444 18.71 36.03 8.23
CA ASN A 444 17.95 37.28 8.05
C ASN A 444 17.00 37.22 6.85
N TRP A 445 16.23 36.12 6.71
CA TRP A 445 15.22 35.86 5.66
C TRP A 445 15.78 35.83 4.23
N LYS A 446 17.10 35.59 4.06
CA LYS A 446 17.70 35.40 2.74
C LYS A 446 17.46 34.00 2.22
N ILE A 447 16.38 33.80 1.45
CA ILE A 447 15.91 32.50 0.95
C ILE A 447 17.02 31.66 0.32
N LYS A 448 17.81 32.22 -0.62
CA LYS A 448 18.88 31.49 -1.30
C LYS A 448 19.90 30.89 -0.31
N ARG A 449 20.39 31.69 0.64
CA ARG A 449 21.37 31.21 1.63
C ARG A 449 20.76 30.12 2.50
N SER A 450 19.51 30.31 2.96
CA SER A 450 18.81 29.38 3.84
C SER A 450 18.51 28.05 3.16
N VAL A 451 18.10 28.04 1.87
CA VAL A 451 17.89 26.80 1.12
C VAL A 451 19.19 26.02 0.96
N TYR A 452 20.30 26.68 0.61
CA TYR A 452 21.58 25.97 0.44
C TYR A 452 22.15 25.50 1.79
N ALA A 453 22.01 26.26 2.86
CA ALA A 453 22.42 25.86 4.21
C ALA A 453 21.60 24.63 4.67
N ALA A 454 20.28 24.66 4.51
CA ALA A 454 19.42 23.54 4.82
C ALA A 454 19.80 22.30 3.99
N LEU A 455 20.04 22.45 2.67
CA LEU A 455 20.42 21.34 1.80
C LEU A 455 21.76 20.69 2.24
N ARG A 456 22.73 21.47 2.64
CA ARG A 456 24.03 20.95 3.10
C ARG A 456 23.91 20.16 4.40
N GLU A 457 23.10 20.63 5.34
CA GLU A 457 22.97 19.97 6.65
C GLU A 457 22.04 18.77 6.59
N THR A 458 20.86 18.90 5.97
CA THR A 458 19.88 17.81 5.91
C THR A 458 20.18 16.81 4.79
N GLY A 459 20.77 17.24 3.67
CA GLY A 459 21.02 16.39 2.52
C GLY A 459 21.88 15.16 2.82
N VAL A 460 22.86 15.30 3.71
CA VAL A 460 23.69 14.17 4.17
C VAL A 460 22.83 13.15 4.94
N SER A 461 21.98 13.63 5.85
CA SER A 461 21.10 12.76 6.64
C SER A 461 20.08 12.06 5.76
N MET A 462 19.41 12.80 4.86
CA MET A 462 18.44 12.27 3.90
C MET A 462 19.06 11.21 3.00
N PHE A 463 20.29 11.41 2.54
CA PHE A 463 21.00 10.41 1.75
C PHE A 463 21.20 9.10 2.53
N TYR A 464 21.67 9.19 3.78
CA TYR A 464 21.86 7.98 4.61
C TYR A 464 20.55 7.27 4.90
N THR A 465 19.50 7.99 5.30
CA THR A 465 18.19 7.39 5.61
C THR A 465 17.59 6.73 4.40
N SER A 466 17.60 7.38 3.24
CA SER A 466 17.02 6.84 2.01
C SER A 466 17.78 5.63 1.48
N ILE A 467 19.12 5.59 1.60
CA ILE A 467 19.91 4.40 1.23
C ILE A 467 19.59 3.22 2.16
N VAL A 468 19.47 3.47 3.46
CA VAL A 468 19.10 2.41 4.41
C VAL A 468 17.69 1.89 4.13
N LEU A 469 16.74 2.78 3.86
CA LEU A 469 15.39 2.40 3.47
C LEU A 469 15.36 1.62 2.16
N PHE A 470 16.10 2.07 1.15
CA PHE A 470 16.25 1.37 -0.12
C PHE A 470 16.69 -0.09 0.07
N PHE A 471 17.81 -0.30 0.77
CA PHE A 471 18.28 -1.67 1.04
C PHE A 471 17.34 -2.43 1.97
N GLY A 472 16.74 -1.76 2.96
CA GLY A 472 15.78 -2.37 3.87
C GLY A 472 14.57 -2.96 3.14
N PHE A 473 13.98 -2.22 2.21
CA PHE A 473 12.87 -2.72 1.39
C PHE A 473 13.33 -3.67 0.29
N SER A 474 14.54 -3.52 -0.25
CA SER A 474 15.09 -4.45 -1.25
C SER A 474 15.22 -5.88 -0.71
N VAL A 475 15.37 -6.08 0.60
CA VAL A 475 15.41 -7.42 1.22
C VAL A 475 14.11 -8.20 0.93
N PHE A 476 12.97 -7.52 0.81
CA PHE A 476 11.70 -8.18 0.46
C PHE A 476 11.72 -8.82 -0.93
N MET A 477 12.63 -8.39 -1.82
CA MET A 477 12.79 -8.98 -3.16
C MET A 477 13.36 -10.42 -3.11
N ILE A 478 13.92 -10.84 -1.97
CA ILE A 478 14.42 -12.21 -1.75
C ILE A 478 13.25 -13.18 -1.44
N SER A 479 12.06 -12.64 -1.18
CA SER A 479 10.88 -13.46 -0.89
C SER A 479 10.51 -14.36 -2.07
N SER A 480 9.96 -15.51 -1.78
CA SER A 480 9.34 -16.39 -2.78
C SER A 480 7.92 -15.95 -3.17
N PHE A 481 7.30 -15.04 -2.42
CA PHE A 481 5.97 -14.50 -2.72
C PHE A 481 6.03 -13.33 -3.69
N GLY A 482 5.38 -13.45 -4.87
CA GLY A 482 5.39 -12.44 -5.93
C GLY A 482 4.93 -11.05 -5.47
N GLY A 483 3.88 -10.97 -4.67
CA GLY A 483 3.38 -9.71 -4.11
C GLY A 483 4.39 -9.02 -3.17
N THR A 484 5.12 -9.80 -2.36
CA THR A 484 6.17 -9.28 -1.47
C THR A 484 7.38 -8.79 -2.27
N VAL A 485 7.77 -9.53 -3.32
CA VAL A 485 8.85 -9.13 -4.25
C VAL A 485 8.51 -7.81 -4.92
N ALA A 486 7.30 -7.70 -5.47
CA ALA A 486 6.82 -6.48 -6.11
C ALA A 486 6.77 -5.29 -5.12
N LEU A 487 6.27 -5.52 -3.89
CA LEU A 487 6.26 -4.51 -2.83
C LEU A 487 7.69 -4.02 -2.53
N GLY A 488 8.62 -4.94 -2.30
CA GLY A 488 10.02 -4.60 -2.02
C GLY A 488 10.67 -3.78 -3.11
N GLY A 489 10.57 -4.23 -4.35
CA GLY A 489 11.17 -3.55 -5.51
C GLY A 489 10.56 -2.17 -5.78
N LEU A 490 9.23 -2.08 -5.78
CA LEU A 490 8.53 -0.83 -6.05
C LEU A 490 8.74 0.21 -4.94
N VAL A 491 8.64 -0.19 -3.65
CA VAL A 491 8.89 0.75 -2.54
C VAL A 491 10.34 1.21 -2.53
N SER A 492 11.31 0.31 -2.74
CA SER A 492 12.72 0.69 -2.84
C SER A 492 12.97 1.71 -3.94
N ALA A 493 12.45 1.46 -5.14
CA ALA A 493 12.57 2.38 -6.26
C ALA A 493 11.89 3.73 -5.94
N THR A 494 10.68 3.71 -5.38
CA THR A 494 9.94 4.92 -5.00
C THR A 494 10.74 5.78 -4.02
N LEU A 495 11.37 5.17 -3.03
CA LEU A 495 12.16 5.90 -2.02
C LEU A 495 13.43 6.52 -2.61
N LEU A 496 14.07 5.88 -3.60
CA LEU A 496 15.16 6.51 -4.35
C LEU A 496 14.68 7.72 -5.16
N PHE A 497 13.55 7.59 -5.86
CA PHE A 497 12.96 8.74 -6.57
C PHE A 497 12.53 9.84 -5.61
N ALA A 498 12.01 9.50 -4.43
CA ALA A 498 11.64 10.45 -3.39
C ALA A 498 12.86 11.21 -2.87
N MET A 499 13.97 10.51 -2.60
CA MET A 499 15.24 11.14 -2.22
C MET A 499 15.70 12.14 -3.28
N LEU A 500 15.74 11.73 -4.54
CA LEU A 500 16.16 12.62 -5.63
C LEU A 500 15.20 13.80 -5.79
N SER A 501 13.90 13.58 -5.69
CA SER A 501 12.90 14.64 -5.73
C SER A 501 13.07 15.64 -4.57
N ASN A 502 13.29 15.14 -3.36
CA ASN A 502 13.48 16.00 -2.18
C ASN A 502 14.83 16.73 -2.18
N LEU A 503 15.88 16.17 -2.77
CA LEU A 503 17.19 16.83 -2.88
C LEU A 503 17.31 17.80 -4.06
N LEU A 504 16.54 17.61 -5.14
CA LEU A 504 16.64 18.41 -6.36
C LEU A 504 15.39 19.28 -6.60
N LEU A 505 14.19 18.68 -6.59
CA LEU A 505 12.97 19.38 -6.96
C LEU A 505 12.50 20.30 -5.83
N LEU A 506 12.48 19.84 -4.57
CA LEU A 506 12.04 20.64 -3.42
C LEU A 506 12.85 21.95 -3.25
N PRO A 507 14.19 21.93 -3.23
CA PRO A 507 14.98 23.16 -3.15
C PRO A 507 14.78 24.05 -4.38
N SER A 508 14.63 23.48 -5.58
CA SER A 508 14.37 24.23 -6.81
C SER A 508 13.05 24.97 -6.76
N LEU A 509 11.98 24.33 -6.26
CA LEU A 509 10.66 24.93 -6.07
C LEU A 509 10.72 26.09 -5.07
N LEU A 510 11.39 25.90 -3.93
CA LEU A 510 11.58 26.98 -2.93
C LEU A 510 12.29 28.19 -3.50
N LEU A 511 13.35 27.97 -4.28
CA LEU A 511 14.10 29.04 -4.92
C LEU A 511 13.32 29.75 -6.04
N SER A 512 12.42 29.07 -6.73
CA SER A 512 11.58 29.68 -7.77
C SER A 512 10.46 30.54 -7.19
N LEU A 513 10.00 30.22 -5.99
CA LEU A 513 8.98 30.98 -5.26
C LEU A 513 9.56 32.17 -4.45
N GLU A 514 10.87 32.43 -4.57
CA GLU A 514 11.60 33.47 -3.80
C GLU A 514 10.90 34.83 -3.82
N ARG A 515 10.41 35.29 -4.96
CA ARG A 515 9.74 36.59 -5.10
C ARG A 515 8.43 36.69 -4.30
N ASN A 516 7.78 35.57 -4.03
CA ASN A 516 6.44 35.54 -3.45
C ASN A 516 6.39 35.09 -1.98
N ILE A 517 7.47 34.45 -1.48
CA ILE A 517 7.56 33.90 -0.11
C ILE A 517 8.29 34.87 0.84
N ALA A 518 9.09 35.77 0.30
CA ALA A 518 9.96 36.67 1.07
C ALA A 518 9.26 37.69 1.98
N ASN A 519 7.94 37.74 2.02
CA ASN A 519 7.22 38.61 2.95
C ASN A 519 7.13 37.98 4.35
N LYS A 520 7.71 38.61 5.36
CA LYS A 520 7.59 38.27 6.80
C LYS A 520 6.14 37.94 7.24
N LYS A 521 5.13 38.53 6.56
CA LYS A 521 3.71 38.30 6.83
C LYS A 521 3.18 36.96 6.37
N VAL A 522 3.85 36.26 5.44
CA VAL A 522 3.39 34.97 4.86
C VAL A 522 3.88 33.77 5.66
N LEU A 523 5.01 33.90 6.33
CA LEU A 523 5.54 32.90 7.24
C LEU A 523 5.21 33.33 8.69
N LYS A 524 3.93 33.24 9.06
CA LYS A 524 3.50 33.46 10.46
C LYS A 524 4.20 32.44 11.37
N GLU A 525 4.40 32.84 12.63
CA GLU A 525 4.98 31.97 13.66
C GLU A 525 4.27 30.60 13.70
N PRO A 526 5.01 29.47 13.86
CA PRO A 526 4.40 28.15 13.94
C PRO A 526 3.45 28.06 15.12
N ALA A 527 2.46 27.18 15.01
CA ALA A 527 1.59 26.86 16.13
C ALA A 527 2.32 26.10 17.25
N MET A 528 3.47 25.51 16.96
CA MET A 528 4.44 24.99 17.94
C MET A 528 5.75 25.74 17.76
N ASN A 529 6.24 26.37 18.80
CA ASN A 529 7.64 26.77 18.87
C ASN A 529 8.47 25.49 18.87
N ILE A 530 9.13 25.23 17.73
CA ILE A 530 10.21 24.26 17.67
C ILE A 530 11.38 24.96 18.32
N ILE A 531 11.32 25.01 19.64
CA ILE A 531 12.32 25.42 20.63
C ILE A 531 13.25 26.56 20.17
N GLU A 532 12.89 27.77 20.50
CA GLU A 532 13.83 28.79 20.91
C GLU A 532 14.14 28.45 22.38
N SER A 533 15.32 27.93 22.67
CA SER A 533 15.86 28.01 24.02
C SER A 533 16.38 29.43 24.19
N GLU A 534 16.07 30.06 25.29
CA GLU A 534 16.63 31.36 25.71
C GLU A 534 18.17 31.43 25.59
N GLU A 535 18.85 30.26 25.65
CA GLU A 535 20.29 30.11 25.44
C GLU A 535 20.77 30.39 23.99
N ASP A 536 19.92 30.31 22.96
CA ASP A 536 20.33 30.65 21.58
C ASP A 536 20.25 32.16 21.33
N GLU A 537 19.49 32.92 22.15
CA GLU A 537 19.54 34.39 22.17
C GLU A 537 20.78 34.90 22.90
N GLU A 538 21.20 34.28 24.01
CA GLU A 538 22.44 34.65 24.70
C GLU A 538 23.71 34.44 23.83
N ILE A 539 23.74 33.38 22.99
CA ILE A 539 24.91 33.13 22.10
C ILE A 539 24.96 34.15 20.95
N LEU A 540 23.82 34.66 20.50
CA LEU A 540 23.77 35.68 19.46
C LEU A 540 24.15 37.06 20.00
N ASP A 541 23.84 37.35 21.25
CA ASP A 541 24.26 38.59 21.94
C ASP A 541 25.77 38.59 22.28
N ASP A 542 26.34 37.42 22.61
CA ASP A 542 27.79 37.29 22.87
C ASP A 542 28.62 37.40 21.58
N GLU A 543 28.15 36.91 20.42
CA GLU A 543 28.84 37.08 19.13
C GLU A 543 28.76 38.52 18.60
N ASP A 544 27.69 39.26 18.90
CA ASP A 544 27.55 40.68 18.54
C ASP A 544 28.38 41.62 19.46
N GLU A 545 28.78 41.17 20.66
CA GLU A 545 29.67 41.93 21.53
C GLU A 545 31.16 41.74 21.18
N GLU A 546 31.57 40.59 20.62
CA GLU A 546 32.96 40.38 20.18
C GLU A 546 33.31 41.15 18.89
N ASP A 547 32.35 41.54 18.06
CA ASP A 547 32.57 42.23 16.79
C ASP A 547 32.49 43.79 16.90
N LYS A 548 32.39 44.35 18.09
CA LYS A 548 32.50 45.81 18.26
C LYS A 548 33.99 46.22 18.28
N PRO A 549 34.47 46.95 17.28
CA PRO A 549 35.86 47.39 17.26
C PRO A 549 36.14 48.33 18.46
N ASN A 550 37.15 47.97 19.20
CA ASN A 550 37.68 48.69 20.36
C ASN A 550 38.08 50.15 20.00
N SER A 551 37.09 51.05 20.00
CA SER A 551 37.36 52.51 19.88
C SER A 551 37.39 53.17 21.26
N ARG A 552 38.43 52.87 21.99
CA ARG A 552 38.90 53.76 23.10
C ARG A 552 40.38 53.61 23.19
N LYS A 553 41.09 54.60 22.58
CA LYS A 553 42.24 55.25 23.13
C LYS A 553 42.86 56.25 22.12
N SER A 554 42.60 57.46 22.26
CA SER A 554 43.60 58.56 22.60
C SER A 554 42.89 59.90 22.66
#